data_e57e235d4a588aac59342ae13e397995
#
_entry.id   e57e235d4a588aac59342ae13e397995
#
_cell.length_a   1.000
_cell.length_b   1.000
_cell.length_c   1.000
_cell.angle_alpha   90.00
_cell.angle_beta   90.00
_cell.angle_gamma   90.00
#
_symmetry.space_group_name_H-M   'P 1'
#
loop_
_entity.id
_entity.type
_entity.pdbx_description
1 polymer ?
#
loop_
_entity_poly.entity_id
_entity_poly.type
_entity_poly.pdbx_seq_one_letter_code
_entity_poly.pdbx_strand_id
1 'polypeptide(L)'
;MAQAGLGESLFALLEEQLQAKGLIVRRGSLIDATLVKAQPHPPRRGEPSPDPDADWTRRGKDGHFGYKVHLTVDQGSGLIRHLALTSARTSESNLFEGMVIGDEAAVFADGAYAKDARKKALRSRGIFCGIINRPWRYRPITENQKRRNKFYSRVRRAVERVFGTLKRLYGMDRCRYVGGVRNRCHFWLKGICFNLKKMLVLQGAT
;
A
#
# COMPACT_ATOMS: atom_id res chain seq x y z
N MET A 1 -10.16 22.05 -1.55
CA MET A 1 -10.17 20.61 -1.92
C MET A 1 -9.39 19.74 -0.93
N ALA A 2 -8.12 20.00 -0.64
CA ALA A 2 -7.31 19.13 0.22
C ALA A 2 -7.81 19.03 1.67
N GLN A 3 -8.39 20.07 2.22
CA GLN A 3 -8.91 20.10 3.60
C GLN A 3 -10.24 19.34 3.79
N ALA A 4 -10.97 19.06 2.73
CA ALA A 4 -12.32 18.48 2.80
C ALA A 4 -12.36 16.94 2.60
N GLY A 5 -11.21 16.24 2.55
CA GLY A 5 -11.19 14.80 2.28
C GLY A 5 -11.71 14.39 0.89
N LEU A 6 -11.88 15.36 0.00
CA LEU A 6 -12.54 15.17 -1.30
C LEU A 6 -11.88 14.05 -2.15
N GLY A 7 -10.56 13.95 -2.11
CA GLY A 7 -9.85 12.89 -2.86
C GLY A 7 -10.22 11.49 -2.40
N GLU A 8 -10.37 11.29 -1.09
CA GLU A 8 -10.77 10.04 -0.47
C GLU A 8 -12.24 9.71 -0.80
N SER A 9 -13.14 10.69 -0.67
CA SER A 9 -14.55 10.53 -1.00
C SER A 9 -14.77 10.19 -2.48
N LEU A 10 -14.06 10.84 -3.40
CA LEU A 10 -14.12 10.52 -4.83
C LEU A 10 -13.56 9.12 -5.12
N PHE A 11 -12.53 8.71 -4.41
CA PHE A 11 -12.00 7.35 -4.56
C PHE A 11 -12.99 6.30 -4.07
N ALA A 12 -13.64 6.53 -2.93
CA ALA A 12 -14.68 5.65 -2.39
C ALA A 12 -15.85 5.49 -3.37
N LEU A 13 -16.35 6.60 -3.96
CA LEU A 13 -17.39 6.55 -4.99
C LEU A 13 -16.97 5.75 -6.23
N LEU A 14 -15.71 5.90 -6.67
CA LEU A 14 -15.19 5.10 -7.77
C LEU A 14 -15.11 3.61 -7.38
N GLU A 15 -14.69 3.29 -6.16
CA GLU A 15 -14.64 1.91 -5.69
C GLU A 15 -16.03 1.26 -5.70
N GLU A 16 -17.06 1.96 -5.24
CA GLU A 16 -18.45 1.49 -5.29
C GLU A 16 -18.89 1.18 -6.72
N GLN A 17 -18.56 2.06 -7.67
CA GLN A 17 -18.86 1.83 -9.09
C GLN A 17 -18.11 0.62 -9.67
N LEU A 18 -16.85 0.44 -9.30
CA LEU A 18 -16.04 -0.72 -9.72
C LEU A 18 -16.60 -2.02 -9.14
N GLN A 19 -17.09 -1.99 -7.91
CA GLN A 19 -17.78 -3.12 -7.28
C GLN A 19 -19.11 -3.43 -7.98
N ALA A 20 -19.94 -2.42 -8.25
CA ALA A 20 -21.21 -2.58 -8.94
C ALA A 20 -21.03 -3.17 -10.35
N LYS A 21 -19.92 -2.87 -11.02
CA LYS A 21 -19.55 -3.44 -12.33
C LYS A 21 -18.91 -4.84 -12.22
N GLY A 22 -18.78 -5.42 -11.04
CA GLY A 22 -18.16 -6.74 -10.84
C GLY A 22 -16.65 -6.80 -11.14
N LEU A 23 -15.97 -5.66 -11.21
CA LEU A 23 -14.55 -5.59 -11.56
C LEU A 23 -13.62 -5.89 -10.38
N ILE A 24 -14.13 -5.82 -9.15
CA ILE A 24 -13.39 -6.19 -7.93
C ILE A 24 -13.67 -7.67 -7.64
N VAL A 25 -12.65 -8.49 -7.76
CA VAL A 25 -12.77 -9.97 -7.71
C VAL A 25 -12.83 -10.50 -6.27
N ARG A 26 -12.29 -9.77 -5.28
CA ARG A 26 -12.26 -10.13 -3.84
C ARG A 26 -11.61 -11.49 -3.53
N ARG A 27 -10.85 -12.05 -4.48
CA ARG A 27 -10.09 -13.29 -4.28
C ARG A 27 -9.01 -13.13 -3.21
N GLY A 28 -8.48 -11.92 -3.08
CA GLY A 28 -7.51 -11.56 -2.06
C GLY A 28 -7.11 -10.09 -2.15
N SER A 29 -6.58 -9.57 -1.04
CA SER A 29 -6.00 -8.24 -0.95
C SER A 29 -4.48 -8.34 -0.81
N LEU A 30 -3.75 -7.55 -1.59
CA LEU A 30 -2.30 -7.41 -1.55
C LEU A 30 -1.98 -6.10 -0.83
N ILE A 31 -1.40 -6.20 0.37
CA ILE A 31 -1.03 -5.03 1.19
C ILE A 31 0.47 -4.84 1.14
N ASP A 32 0.89 -3.64 0.72
CA ASP A 32 2.30 -3.27 0.68
C ASP A 32 2.47 -1.75 0.78
N ALA A 33 3.72 -1.31 1.00
CA ALA A 33 4.07 0.10 1.09
C ALA A 33 5.32 0.42 0.28
N THR A 34 5.40 1.66 -0.18
CA THR A 34 6.58 2.16 -0.89
C THR A 34 6.99 3.53 -0.37
N LEU A 35 8.30 3.79 -0.36
CA LEU A 35 8.85 5.08 -0.03
C LEU A 35 8.67 6.06 -1.19
N VAL A 36 8.33 7.30 -0.83
CA VAL A 36 8.17 8.44 -1.72
C VAL A 36 8.98 9.60 -1.16
N LYS A 37 9.84 10.20 -1.98
CA LYS A 37 10.67 11.33 -1.57
C LYS A 37 9.81 12.56 -1.27
N ALA A 38 10.15 13.33 -0.26
CA ALA A 38 9.56 14.64 -0.04
C ALA A 38 9.82 15.58 -1.23
N GLN A 39 9.02 16.63 -1.37
CA GLN A 39 9.20 17.64 -2.42
C GLN A 39 10.51 18.43 -2.19
N PRO A 40 10.79 18.99 -1.01
CA PRO A 40 12.04 19.68 -0.76
C PRO A 40 13.21 18.70 -0.57
N HIS A 41 14.42 19.23 -0.66
CA HIS A 41 15.60 18.48 -0.29
C HIS A 41 15.59 18.13 1.21
N PRO A 42 16.23 17.02 1.60
CA PRO A 42 16.38 16.69 3.00
C PRO A 42 17.08 17.82 3.78
N PRO A 43 16.68 18.10 5.04
CA PRO A 43 17.37 19.08 5.88
C PRO A 43 18.80 18.62 6.18
N ARG A 44 19.73 19.55 6.30
CA ARG A 44 21.06 19.30 6.83
C ARG A 44 20.98 19.03 8.33
N ARG A 45 22.02 18.41 8.87
CA ARG A 45 22.07 18.12 10.30
C ARG A 45 21.97 19.42 11.11
N GLY A 46 20.97 19.50 12.01
CA GLY A 46 20.73 20.68 12.85
C GLY A 46 19.82 21.74 12.22
N GLU A 47 19.41 21.59 10.95
CA GLU A 47 18.45 22.48 10.31
C GLU A 47 17.00 22.01 10.57
N PRO A 48 16.04 22.93 10.65
CA PRO A 48 14.62 22.58 10.74
C PRO A 48 14.17 21.84 9.47
N SER A 49 13.18 20.94 9.62
CA SER A 49 12.63 20.22 8.48
C SER A 49 11.93 21.19 7.52
N PRO A 50 12.26 21.19 6.23
CA PRO A 50 11.56 22.00 5.23
C PRO A 50 10.16 21.45 4.88
N ASP A 51 9.82 20.24 5.34
CA ASP A 51 8.49 19.63 5.26
C ASP A 51 8.19 19.00 6.63
N PRO A 52 7.31 19.63 7.45
CA PRO A 52 7.07 19.20 8.84
C PRO A 52 6.41 17.83 8.95
N ASP A 53 5.71 17.38 7.90
CA ASP A 53 5.02 16.08 7.89
C ASP A 53 5.87 14.94 7.30
N ALA A 54 7.02 15.28 6.67
CA ALA A 54 7.99 14.32 6.17
C ALA A 54 8.98 13.91 7.26
N ASP A 55 9.51 12.70 7.19
CA ASP A 55 10.48 12.20 8.16
C ASP A 55 11.52 11.29 7.51
N TRP A 56 12.56 10.99 8.27
CA TRP A 56 13.62 10.08 7.85
C TRP A 56 13.26 8.61 8.15
N THR A 57 13.65 7.75 7.22
CA THR A 57 13.69 6.31 7.44
C THR A 57 14.93 5.71 6.78
N ARG A 58 15.29 4.48 7.15
CA ARG A 58 16.39 3.75 6.53
C ARG A 58 15.87 2.51 5.81
N ARG A 59 16.40 2.28 4.60
CA ARG A 59 16.23 1.03 3.88
C ARG A 59 17.62 0.48 3.54
N GLY A 60 18.03 -0.55 4.27
CA GLY A 60 19.43 -1.01 4.22
C GLY A 60 20.37 0.07 4.73
N LYS A 61 21.34 0.47 3.91
CA LYS A 61 22.31 1.53 4.22
C LYS A 61 21.82 2.94 3.86
N ASP A 62 20.78 3.05 3.03
CA ASP A 62 20.31 4.31 2.48
C ASP A 62 19.30 5.00 3.38
N GLY A 63 19.52 6.29 3.64
CA GLY A 63 18.58 7.19 4.30
C GLY A 63 17.57 7.75 3.29
N HIS A 64 16.29 7.78 3.65
CA HIS A 64 15.23 8.35 2.83
C HIS A 64 14.46 9.38 3.65
N PHE A 65 14.32 10.59 3.12
CA PHE A 65 13.49 11.65 3.68
C PHE A 65 12.21 11.80 2.85
N GLY A 66 11.06 11.68 3.50
CA GLY A 66 9.78 11.80 2.82
C GLY A 66 8.64 11.05 3.50
N TYR A 67 7.91 10.30 2.70
CA TYR A 67 6.65 9.64 3.06
C TYR A 67 6.65 8.15 2.67
N LYS A 68 5.68 7.43 3.18
CA LYS A 68 5.28 6.10 2.69
C LYS A 68 3.86 6.15 2.14
N VAL A 69 3.69 5.57 0.95
CA VAL A 69 2.37 5.28 0.39
C VAL A 69 2.08 3.81 0.61
N HIS A 70 0.96 3.54 1.27
CA HIS A 70 0.44 2.20 1.53
C HIS A 70 -0.70 1.92 0.57
N LEU A 71 -0.74 0.74 -0.01
CA LEU A 71 -1.80 0.32 -0.92
C LEU A 71 -2.41 -1.01 -0.49
N THR A 72 -3.72 -1.12 -0.64
CA THR A 72 -4.42 -2.39 -0.75
C THR A 72 -4.86 -2.56 -2.21
N VAL A 73 -4.43 -3.64 -2.83
CA VAL A 73 -4.69 -3.94 -4.24
C VAL A 73 -5.46 -5.25 -4.34
N ASP A 74 -6.54 -5.29 -5.12
CA ASP A 74 -7.27 -6.52 -5.40
C ASP A 74 -6.41 -7.50 -6.19
N GLN A 75 -6.27 -8.72 -5.69
CA GLN A 75 -5.43 -9.77 -6.28
C GLN A 75 -5.88 -10.16 -7.69
N GLY A 76 -7.18 -10.16 -7.95
CA GLY A 76 -7.75 -10.60 -9.22
C GLY A 76 -7.61 -9.54 -10.31
N SER A 77 -8.12 -8.34 -10.06
CA SER A 77 -8.18 -7.27 -11.05
C SER A 77 -6.93 -6.39 -11.08
N GLY A 78 -6.19 -6.31 -9.97
CA GLY A 78 -5.08 -5.36 -9.80
C GLY A 78 -5.53 -3.92 -9.57
N LEU A 79 -6.81 -3.69 -9.27
CA LEU A 79 -7.35 -2.39 -8.89
C LEU A 79 -6.90 -2.01 -7.48
N ILE A 80 -6.64 -0.73 -7.26
CA ILE A 80 -6.35 -0.19 -5.93
C ILE A 80 -7.68 -0.07 -5.19
N ARG A 81 -7.76 -0.66 -3.99
CA ARG A 81 -8.96 -0.64 -3.14
C ARG A 81 -8.82 0.33 -1.96
N HIS A 82 -7.60 0.54 -1.49
CA HIS A 82 -7.32 1.50 -0.43
C HIS A 82 -5.94 2.11 -0.62
N LEU A 83 -5.80 3.38 -0.20
CA LEU A 83 -4.55 4.12 -0.24
C LEU A 83 -4.41 4.95 1.04
N ALA A 84 -3.23 4.92 1.66
CA ALA A 84 -2.90 5.79 2.77
C ALA A 84 -1.50 6.40 2.60
N LEU A 85 -1.33 7.63 3.11
CA LEU A 85 -0.05 8.34 3.14
C LEU A 85 0.36 8.58 4.60
N THR A 86 1.59 8.22 4.95
CA THR A 86 2.18 8.49 6.27
C THR A 86 3.57 9.09 6.13
N SER A 87 4.13 9.64 7.20
CA SER A 87 5.56 9.97 7.21
C SER A 87 6.40 8.71 7.00
N ALA A 88 7.59 8.85 6.44
CA ALA A 88 8.46 7.69 6.17
C ALA A 88 8.88 6.94 7.44
N ARG A 89 8.88 7.58 8.60
CA ARG A 89 9.20 6.98 9.91
C ARG A 89 8.12 6.03 10.41
N THR A 90 6.87 6.25 10.02
CA THR A 90 5.74 5.43 10.48
C THR A 90 5.97 3.96 10.11
N SER A 91 5.82 3.07 11.09
CA SER A 91 5.90 1.63 10.83
C SER A 91 4.73 1.18 9.99
N GLU A 92 5.00 0.46 8.89
CA GLU A 92 3.98 -0.12 8.02
C GLU A 92 3.01 -1.02 8.80
N SER A 93 3.55 -1.71 9.81
CA SER A 93 2.78 -2.58 10.69
C SER A 93 1.62 -1.87 11.41
N ASN A 94 1.70 -0.57 11.64
CA ASN A 94 0.68 0.18 12.38
C ASN A 94 -0.59 0.44 11.56
N LEU A 95 -0.48 0.37 10.22
CA LEU A 95 -1.61 0.65 9.34
C LEU A 95 -2.35 -0.62 8.90
N PHE A 96 -1.81 -1.80 9.20
CA PHE A 96 -2.30 -3.05 8.65
C PHE A 96 -3.79 -3.26 8.85
N GLU A 97 -4.30 -3.01 10.06
CA GLU A 97 -5.70 -3.21 10.42
C GLU A 97 -6.63 -2.32 9.59
N GLY A 98 -6.23 -1.06 9.35
CA GLY A 98 -6.97 -0.12 8.50
C GLY A 98 -6.85 -0.40 7.00
N MET A 99 -5.87 -1.22 6.59
CA MET A 99 -5.67 -1.61 5.20
C MET A 99 -6.46 -2.88 4.81
N VAL A 100 -6.94 -3.65 5.79
CA VAL A 100 -7.79 -4.84 5.58
C VAL A 100 -9.24 -4.39 5.44
N ILE A 101 -9.84 -4.59 4.27
CA ILE A 101 -11.20 -4.13 3.97
C ILE A 101 -12.24 -5.03 4.64
N GLY A 102 -12.04 -6.35 4.56
CA GLY A 102 -12.83 -7.34 5.29
C GLY A 102 -13.78 -8.17 4.44
N ASP A 103 -13.90 -7.89 3.17
CA ASP A 103 -14.69 -8.63 2.20
C ASP A 103 -13.84 -9.56 1.31
N GLU A 104 -12.52 -9.53 1.49
CA GLU A 104 -11.56 -10.37 0.78
C GLU A 104 -11.47 -11.80 1.33
N ALA A 105 -11.31 -12.79 0.46
CA ALA A 105 -11.09 -14.17 0.88
C ALA A 105 -9.68 -14.42 1.44
N ALA A 106 -8.71 -13.58 1.09
CA ALA A 106 -7.32 -13.70 1.52
C ALA A 106 -6.63 -12.35 1.69
N VAL A 107 -5.65 -12.26 2.58
CA VAL A 107 -4.75 -11.09 2.72
C VAL A 107 -3.31 -11.55 2.58
N PHE A 108 -2.58 -10.94 1.64
CA PHE A 108 -1.15 -11.17 1.42
C PHE A 108 -0.37 -9.90 1.77
N ALA A 109 0.64 -10.03 2.63
CA ALA A 109 1.47 -8.91 3.05
C ALA A 109 2.92 -9.37 3.32
N ASP A 110 3.84 -8.39 3.41
CA ASP A 110 5.24 -8.69 3.75
C ASP A 110 5.37 -9.15 5.21
N GLY A 111 6.49 -9.77 5.50
CA GLY A 111 6.87 -10.21 6.84
C GLY A 111 6.96 -9.04 7.86
N ALA A 112 7.09 -7.79 7.42
CA ALA A 112 6.99 -6.62 8.31
C ALA A 112 5.64 -6.53 9.03
N TYR A 113 4.60 -7.09 8.42
CA TYR A 113 3.25 -7.13 8.98
C TYR A 113 2.98 -8.36 9.87
N ALA A 114 3.95 -9.27 10.01
CA ALA A 114 3.75 -10.53 10.73
C ALA A 114 3.60 -10.30 12.25
N LYS A 115 2.41 -10.57 12.76
CA LYS A 115 2.07 -10.66 14.19
C LYS A 115 1.11 -11.83 14.39
N ASP A 116 1.30 -12.62 15.45
CA ASP A 116 0.45 -13.79 15.70
C ASP A 116 -1.01 -13.40 15.99
N ALA A 117 -1.22 -12.28 16.68
CA ALA A 117 -2.56 -11.72 16.90
C ALA A 117 -3.29 -11.43 15.58
N ARG A 118 -2.61 -10.89 14.57
CA ARG A 118 -3.17 -10.64 13.24
C ARG A 118 -3.56 -11.90 12.50
N LYS A 119 -2.70 -12.92 12.57
CA LYS A 119 -3.01 -14.23 11.98
C LYS A 119 -4.24 -14.86 12.59
N LYS A 120 -4.41 -14.72 13.92
CA LYS A 120 -5.60 -15.16 14.62
C LYS A 120 -6.83 -14.35 14.21
N ALA A 121 -6.74 -13.02 14.20
CA ALA A 121 -7.82 -12.11 13.82
C ALA A 121 -8.29 -12.29 12.37
N LEU A 122 -7.40 -12.53 11.41
CA LEU A 122 -7.79 -12.84 10.03
C LEU A 122 -8.53 -14.19 9.96
N ARG A 123 -8.01 -15.21 10.65
CA ARG A 123 -8.64 -16.55 10.67
C ARG A 123 -10.01 -16.55 11.30
N SER A 124 -10.22 -15.81 12.41
CA SER A 124 -11.54 -15.70 13.06
C SER A 124 -12.59 -15.03 12.18
N ARG A 125 -12.14 -14.23 11.18
CA ARG A 125 -12.99 -13.61 10.16
C ARG A 125 -13.15 -14.47 8.90
N GLY A 126 -12.62 -15.70 8.87
CA GLY A 126 -12.62 -16.57 7.69
C GLY A 126 -11.67 -16.13 6.59
N ILE A 127 -10.77 -15.16 6.85
CA ILE A 127 -9.85 -14.62 5.85
C ILE A 127 -8.54 -15.43 5.87
N PHE A 128 -8.13 -15.93 4.70
CA PHE A 128 -6.86 -16.63 4.57
C PHE A 128 -5.68 -15.67 4.82
N CYS A 129 -4.78 -16.07 5.72
CA CYS A 129 -3.60 -15.27 6.07
C CYS A 129 -2.38 -15.68 5.23
N GLY A 130 -2.05 -14.87 4.22
CA GLY A 130 -0.87 -14.97 3.35
C GLY A 130 0.29 -14.05 3.75
N ILE A 131 0.38 -13.64 5.02
CA ILE A 131 1.51 -12.83 5.52
C ILE A 131 2.78 -13.68 5.54
N ILE A 132 3.87 -13.17 4.97
CA ILE A 132 5.17 -13.84 4.94
C ILE A 132 5.66 -14.12 6.35
N ASN A 133 6.02 -15.38 6.63
CA ASN A 133 6.58 -15.77 7.91
C ASN A 133 8.02 -15.27 8.02
N ARG A 134 8.36 -14.70 9.19
CA ARG A 134 9.71 -14.29 9.55
C ARG A 134 10.31 -15.23 10.59
N PRO A 135 11.64 -15.44 10.57
CA PRO A 135 12.31 -16.11 11.67
C PRO A 135 12.20 -15.26 12.94
N TRP A 136 12.05 -15.89 14.09
CA TRP A 136 12.21 -15.29 15.40
C TRP A 136 13.53 -15.71 16.02
N ARG A 137 14.01 -14.97 17.01
CA ARG A 137 15.34 -15.16 17.61
C ARG A 137 15.66 -16.62 17.98
N TYR A 138 14.66 -17.42 18.35
CA TYR A 138 14.82 -18.84 18.71
C TYR A 138 13.92 -19.81 17.93
N ARG A 139 13.29 -19.34 16.84
CA ARG A 139 12.41 -20.14 16.00
C ARG A 139 12.74 -19.90 14.53
N PRO A 140 13.61 -20.72 13.94
CA PRO A 140 13.89 -20.66 12.51
C PRO A 140 12.63 -20.98 11.69
N ILE A 141 12.61 -20.53 10.45
CA ILE A 141 11.52 -20.84 9.50
C ILE A 141 11.62 -22.31 9.10
N THR A 142 10.50 -23.04 9.25
CA THR A 142 10.38 -24.44 8.81
C THR A 142 10.34 -24.55 7.28
N GLU A 143 10.65 -25.73 6.72
CA GLU A 143 10.57 -25.96 5.26
C GLU A 143 9.16 -25.71 4.70
N ASN A 144 8.12 -26.10 5.43
CA ASN A 144 6.74 -25.80 5.04
C ASN A 144 6.46 -24.28 5.00
N GLN A 145 7.00 -23.51 5.94
CA GLN A 145 6.89 -22.06 5.94
C GLN A 145 7.69 -21.44 4.78
N LYS A 146 8.86 -21.97 4.43
CA LYS A 146 9.62 -21.53 3.25
C LYS A 146 8.83 -21.75 1.95
N ARG A 147 8.22 -22.93 1.78
CA ARG A 147 7.37 -23.23 0.61
C ARG A 147 6.17 -22.26 0.52
N ARG A 148 5.48 -22.00 1.65
CA ARG A 148 4.39 -21.02 1.72
C ARG A 148 4.87 -19.63 1.39
N ASN A 149 5.99 -19.19 1.95
CA ASN A 149 6.59 -17.88 1.68
C ASN A 149 6.89 -17.69 0.19
N LYS A 150 7.42 -18.72 -0.49
CA LYS A 150 7.66 -18.69 -1.94
C LYS A 150 6.35 -18.46 -2.73
N PHE A 151 5.26 -19.12 -2.34
CA PHE A 151 3.95 -18.92 -2.93
C PHE A 151 3.42 -17.49 -2.65
N TYR A 152 3.44 -17.02 -1.40
CA TYR A 152 2.97 -15.68 -1.02
C TYR A 152 3.75 -14.58 -1.72
N SER A 153 5.07 -14.71 -1.84
CA SER A 153 5.91 -13.76 -2.58
C SER A 153 5.54 -13.70 -4.07
N ARG A 154 5.20 -14.85 -4.69
CA ARG A 154 4.75 -14.88 -6.08
C ARG A 154 3.44 -14.09 -6.26
N VAL A 155 2.47 -14.30 -5.37
CA VAL A 155 1.19 -13.59 -5.40
C VAL A 155 1.42 -12.08 -5.22
N ARG A 156 2.29 -11.68 -4.28
CA ARG A 156 2.58 -10.27 -3.98
C ARG A 156 3.25 -9.49 -5.12
N ARG A 157 3.91 -10.14 -6.08
CA ARG A 157 4.51 -9.44 -7.23
C ARG A 157 3.50 -8.57 -7.99
N ALA A 158 2.21 -8.84 -7.87
CA ALA A 158 1.20 -8.01 -8.51
C ALA A 158 1.15 -6.59 -7.95
N VAL A 159 1.30 -6.40 -6.62
CA VAL A 159 1.34 -5.05 -6.03
C VAL A 159 2.62 -4.29 -6.41
N GLU A 160 3.74 -4.99 -6.57
CA GLU A 160 5.00 -4.40 -7.04
C GLU A 160 4.84 -3.79 -8.45
N ARG A 161 4.10 -4.47 -9.34
CA ARG A 161 3.77 -3.93 -10.67
C ARG A 161 2.90 -2.68 -10.60
N VAL A 162 1.94 -2.64 -9.68
CA VAL A 162 1.10 -1.45 -9.44
C VAL A 162 1.98 -0.28 -9.00
N PHE A 163 2.84 -0.48 -8.00
CA PHE A 163 3.79 0.56 -7.58
C PHE A 163 4.74 0.99 -8.71
N GLY A 164 5.26 0.05 -9.48
CA GLY A 164 6.12 0.35 -10.64
C GLY A 164 5.40 1.21 -11.67
N THR A 165 4.14 0.94 -11.96
CA THR A 165 3.31 1.74 -12.86
C THR A 165 3.05 3.14 -12.28
N LEU A 166 2.65 3.23 -11.01
CA LEU A 166 2.39 4.51 -10.34
C LEU A 166 3.64 5.39 -10.29
N LYS A 167 4.81 4.82 -10.03
CA LYS A 167 6.07 5.57 -10.04
C LYS A 167 6.46 6.06 -11.43
N ARG A 168 6.42 5.18 -12.43
CA ARG A 168 6.88 5.52 -13.79
C ARG A 168 5.92 6.41 -14.57
N LEU A 169 4.61 6.14 -14.48
CA LEU A 169 3.62 6.81 -15.34
C LEU A 169 2.83 7.89 -14.61
N TYR A 170 2.76 7.85 -13.29
CA TYR A 170 1.99 8.81 -12.49
C TYR A 170 2.87 9.67 -11.57
N GLY A 171 4.21 9.54 -11.67
CA GLY A 171 5.16 10.34 -10.88
C GLY A 171 4.99 10.17 -9.38
N MET A 172 4.76 8.92 -8.90
CA MET A 172 4.60 8.62 -7.47
C MET A 172 5.95 8.35 -6.77
N ASP A 173 7.06 8.69 -7.35
CA ASP A 173 8.41 8.55 -6.78
C ASP A 173 8.77 9.71 -5.84
N ARG A 174 8.16 10.90 -6.08
CA ARG A 174 8.35 12.12 -5.30
C ARG A 174 7.02 12.83 -5.04
N CYS A 175 6.88 13.46 -3.88
CA CYS A 175 5.79 14.36 -3.56
C CYS A 175 5.84 15.62 -4.43
N ARG A 176 4.68 16.15 -4.81
CA ARG A 176 4.58 17.41 -5.57
C ARG A 176 4.52 18.63 -4.67
N TYR A 177 4.01 18.48 -3.45
CA TYR A 177 3.74 19.56 -2.53
C TYR A 177 4.53 19.37 -1.23
N VAL A 178 4.70 20.45 -0.48
CA VAL A 178 5.11 20.42 0.92
C VAL A 178 3.88 20.13 1.78
N GLY A 179 4.04 19.26 2.77
CA GLY A 179 2.99 18.86 3.72
C GLY A 179 2.15 17.66 3.27
N GLY A 180 1.69 16.89 4.24
CA GLY A 180 0.98 15.62 4.02
C GLY A 180 -0.42 15.78 3.44
N VAL A 181 -1.16 16.84 3.81
CA VAL A 181 -2.56 17.01 3.43
C VAL A 181 -2.73 17.13 1.92
N ARG A 182 -1.95 18.02 1.27
CA ARG A 182 -2.00 18.20 -0.19
C ARG A 182 -1.49 16.97 -0.94
N ASN A 183 -0.43 16.35 -0.44
CA ASN A 183 0.11 15.13 -1.03
C ASN A 183 -0.87 13.96 -0.90
N ARG A 184 -1.59 13.82 0.23
CA ARG A 184 -2.63 12.80 0.41
C ARG A 184 -3.71 12.92 -0.66
N CYS A 185 -4.27 14.10 -0.85
CA CYS A 185 -5.25 14.36 -1.91
C CYS A 185 -4.69 14.01 -3.30
N HIS A 186 -3.46 14.44 -3.59
CA HIS A 186 -2.79 14.17 -4.87
C HIS A 186 -2.59 12.66 -5.12
N PHE A 187 -2.23 11.88 -4.11
CA PHE A 187 -2.08 10.44 -4.26
C PHE A 187 -3.42 9.72 -4.43
N TRP A 188 -4.49 10.16 -3.77
CA TRP A 188 -5.82 9.67 -4.05
C TRP A 188 -6.23 9.90 -5.51
N LEU A 189 -6.00 11.10 -6.05
CA LEU A 189 -6.25 11.39 -7.47
C LEU A 189 -5.44 10.52 -8.42
N LYS A 190 -4.16 10.25 -8.11
CA LYS A 190 -3.35 9.29 -8.89
C LYS A 190 -3.93 7.88 -8.84
N GLY A 191 -4.41 7.44 -7.69
CA GLY A 191 -5.12 6.17 -7.52
C GLY A 191 -6.38 6.09 -8.36
N ILE A 192 -7.18 7.16 -8.38
CA ILE A 192 -8.39 7.28 -9.23
C ILE A 192 -8.00 7.15 -10.71
N CYS A 193 -7.04 7.93 -11.20
CA CYS A 193 -6.59 7.87 -12.60
C CYS A 193 -6.08 6.46 -12.98
N PHE A 194 -5.32 5.82 -12.08
CA PHE A 194 -4.86 4.45 -12.28
C PHE A 194 -6.03 3.47 -12.41
N ASN A 195 -7.01 3.54 -11.49
CA ASN A 195 -8.17 2.65 -11.49
C ASN A 195 -9.06 2.87 -12.71
N LEU A 196 -9.32 4.12 -13.12
CA LEU A 196 -10.09 4.43 -14.33
C LEU A 196 -9.43 3.84 -15.58
N LYS A 197 -8.12 4.05 -15.75
CA LYS A 197 -7.40 3.44 -16.89
C LYS A 197 -7.42 1.91 -16.81
N LYS A 198 -7.26 1.35 -15.62
CA LYS A 198 -7.32 -0.10 -15.43
C LYS A 198 -8.71 -0.66 -15.71
N MET A 199 -9.76 0.06 -15.34
CA MET A 199 -11.15 -0.29 -15.66
C MET A 199 -11.37 -0.42 -17.16
N LEU A 200 -10.90 0.55 -17.96
CA LEU A 200 -11.04 0.49 -19.42
C LEU A 200 -10.37 -0.78 -19.99
N VAL A 201 -9.16 -1.09 -19.53
CA VAL A 201 -8.47 -2.33 -19.95
C VAL A 201 -9.24 -3.59 -19.56
N LEU A 202 -9.83 -3.63 -18.35
CA LEU A 202 -10.60 -4.79 -17.89
C LEU A 202 -11.93 -4.96 -18.63
N GLN A 203 -12.50 -3.90 -19.17
CA GLN A 203 -13.73 -3.91 -19.97
C GLN A 203 -13.47 -4.14 -21.47
N GLY A 204 -12.21 -4.32 -21.89
CA GLY A 204 -11.85 -4.51 -23.29
C GLY A 204 -11.92 -3.24 -24.14
N ALA A 205 -12.07 -2.06 -23.51
CA ALA A 205 -12.03 -0.77 -24.20
C ALA A 205 -10.57 -0.31 -24.34
N THR A 206 -9.85 -0.83 -25.33
CA THR A 206 -8.51 -0.41 -25.74
C THR A 206 -8.53 0.13 -27.15
#